data_2bc24bf1d6bc62e62a31998256fcaa9e
#
_entry.id   2bc24bf1d6bc62e62a31998256fcaa9e
#
_cell.length_a   1.000
_cell.length_b   1.000
_cell.length_c   1.000
_cell.angle_alpha   90.00
_cell.angle_beta   90.00
_cell.angle_gamma   90.00
#
_symmetry.space_group_name_H-M   'P 1'
#
loop_
_entity.id
_entity.type
_entity.pdbx_description
1 polymer ?
#
loop_
_entity_poly.entity_id
_entity_poly.type
_entity_poly.pdbx_seq_one_letter_code
_entity_poly.pdbx_strand_id
1 'polypeptide(L)'
;MEANYILFNAPTVIYITVPKKRTEYNIFDTGALEMSIILAAKEKGIDSVPAYEAIKYPDIIRKYIKVPEDEDIIIGIALGYEDKDNDLNKIRSVKLTLDEACHFYN
;
A
#
# COMPACT_ATOMS: atom_id res chain seq x y z
N MET A 1 -3.00 14.17 -5.26
CA MET A 1 -1.61 14.58 -5.53
C MET A 1 -1.15 13.98 -6.85
N GLU A 2 -0.47 14.78 -7.64
CA GLU A 2 0.02 14.36 -8.95
C GLU A 2 0.90 13.12 -8.89
N ALA A 3 1.76 13.01 -7.88
CA ALA A 3 2.66 11.87 -7.72
C ALA A 3 1.93 10.53 -7.64
N ASN A 4 0.74 10.49 -7.04
CA ASN A 4 -0.06 9.27 -6.96
C ASN A 4 -0.60 8.83 -8.33
N TYR A 5 -0.94 9.79 -9.20
CA TYR A 5 -1.48 9.47 -10.53
C TYR A 5 -0.45 8.80 -11.43
N ILE A 6 0.82 9.14 -11.26
CA ILE A 6 1.91 8.54 -12.02
C ILE A 6 2.61 7.42 -11.27
N LEU A 7 2.02 6.97 -10.15
CA LEU A 7 2.55 5.90 -9.29
C LEU A 7 3.99 6.16 -8.87
N PHE A 8 4.31 7.44 -8.60
CA PHE A 8 5.65 7.89 -8.17
C PHE A 8 6.75 7.49 -9.15
N ASN A 9 6.41 7.29 -10.43
CA ASN A 9 7.31 6.77 -11.47
C ASN A 9 7.92 5.40 -11.12
N ALA A 10 7.20 4.61 -10.32
CA ALA A 10 7.68 3.31 -9.90
C ALA A 10 7.74 2.33 -11.07
N PRO A 11 8.83 1.55 -11.20
CA PRO A 11 8.95 0.55 -12.26
C PRO A 11 8.05 -0.66 -12.05
N THR A 12 7.58 -0.88 -10.83
CA THR A 12 6.76 -2.06 -10.50
C THR A 12 5.68 -1.66 -9.50
N VAL A 13 4.49 -2.24 -9.68
CA VAL A 13 3.38 -2.06 -8.73
C VAL A 13 2.82 -3.44 -8.41
N ILE A 14 2.62 -3.71 -7.12
CA ILE A 14 1.94 -4.91 -6.64
C ILE A 14 0.52 -4.50 -6.26
N TYR A 15 -0.47 -5.22 -6.77
CA TYR A 15 -1.85 -5.03 -6.35
C TYR A 15 -2.28 -6.18 -5.45
N ILE A 16 -2.89 -5.87 -4.32
CA ILE A 16 -3.45 -6.87 -3.41
C ILE A 16 -4.95 -6.92 -3.64
N THR A 17 -5.45 -8.13 -3.85
CA THR A 17 -6.87 -8.38 -4.08
C THR A 17 -7.44 -9.27 -2.98
N VAL A 18 -8.74 -9.17 -2.76
CA VAL A 18 -9.47 -10.03 -1.83
C VAL A 18 -10.79 -10.46 -2.46
N PRO A 19 -11.38 -11.58 -2.04
CA PRO A 19 -12.69 -11.99 -2.53
C PRO A 19 -13.75 -10.92 -2.24
N LYS A 20 -14.71 -10.76 -3.14
CA LYS A 20 -15.86 -9.88 -2.91
C LYS A 20 -16.71 -10.40 -1.77
N LYS A 21 -16.91 -11.71 -1.70
CA LYS A 21 -17.60 -12.36 -0.59
C LYS A 21 -16.58 -12.62 0.52
N ARG A 22 -16.57 -11.76 1.52
CA ARG A 22 -15.53 -11.79 2.56
C ARG A 22 -16.06 -11.26 3.90
N THR A 23 -15.23 -11.45 4.92
CA THR A 23 -15.43 -10.85 6.24
C THR A 23 -14.43 -9.70 6.43
N GLU A 24 -14.59 -8.94 7.51
CA GLU A 24 -13.66 -7.89 7.89
C GLU A 24 -12.23 -8.40 8.10
N TYR A 25 -12.07 -9.64 8.50
CA TYR A 25 -10.76 -10.26 8.72
C TYR A 25 -9.91 -10.34 7.44
N ASN A 26 -10.54 -10.48 6.29
CA ASN A 26 -9.81 -10.47 5.02
C ASN A 26 -9.13 -9.12 4.78
N ILE A 27 -9.81 -8.03 5.14
CA ILE A 27 -9.24 -6.68 5.03
C ILE A 27 -8.13 -6.47 6.05
N PHE A 28 -8.33 -6.94 7.28
CA PHE A 28 -7.32 -6.92 8.32
C PHE A 28 -6.04 -7.65 7.88
N ASP A 29 -6.20 -8.85 7.31
CA ASP A 29 -5.09 -9.64 6.81
C ASP A 29 -4.36 -8.95 5.64
N THR A 30 -5.09 -8.20 4.82
CA THR A 30 -4.51 -7.41 3.73
C THR A 30 -3.49 -6.40 4.26
N GLY A 31 -3.82 -5.71 5.34
CA GLY A 31 -2.89 -4.78 5.98
C GLY A 31 -1.63 -5.47 6.51
N ALA A 32 -1.78 -6.66 7.09
CA ALA A 32 -0.66 -7.46 7.57
C ALA A 32 0.24 -7.91 6.40
N LEU A 33 -0.36 -8.36 5.30
CA LEU A 33 0.38 -8.74 4.10
C LEU A 33 1.12 -7.54 3.50
N GLU A 34 0.45 -6.39 3.41
CA GLU A 34 1.06 -5.15 2.91
C GLU A 34 2.33 -4.80 3.68
N MET A 35 2.26 -4.77 5.00
CA MET A 35 3.41 -4.46 5.84
C MET A 35 4.52 -5.49 5.68
N SER A 36 4.17 -6.76 5.56
CA SER A 36 5.14 -7.83 5.32
C SER A 36 5.89 -7.65 4.00
N ILE A 37 5.18 -7.25 2.94
CA ILE A 37 5.77 -6.96 1.63
C ILE A 37 6.73 -5.77 1.74
N ILE A 38 6.31 -4.70 2.39
CA ILE A 38 7.11 -3.48 2.56
C ILE A 38 8.41 -3.79 3.30
N LEU A 39 8.34 -4.55 4.39
CA LEU A 39 9.52 -4.93 5.17
C LEU A 39 10.45 -5.86 4.39
N ALA A 40 9.90 -6.84 3.69
CA ALA A 40 10.69 -7.76 2.87
C ALA A 40 11.40 -7.02 1.72
N ALA A 41 10.72 -6.06 1.10
CA ALA A 41 11.31 -5.22 0.06
C ALA A 41 12.46 -4.39 0.63
N LYS A 42 12.25 -3.77 1.79
CA LYS A 42 13.26 -2.92 2.43
C LYS A 42 14.53 -3.72 2.78
N GLU A 43 14.39 -4.95 3.22
CA GLU A 43 15.54 -5.83 3.47
C GLU A 43 16.39 -6.03 2.22
N LYS A 44 15.76 -6.06 1.05
CA LYS A 44 16.43 -6.22 -0.24
C LYS A 44 16.90 -4.89 -0.85
N GLY A 45 16.77 -3.78 -0.11
CA GLY A 45 17.14 -2.46 -0.60
C GLY A 45 16.13 -1.84 -1.54
N ILE A 46 14.90 -2.33 -1.56
CA ILE A 46 13.81 -1.80 -2.39
C ILE A 46 12.90 -0.95 -1.52
N ASP A 47 12.66 0.27 -1.97
CA ASP A 47 11.73 1.19 -1.31
C ASP A 47 10.31 1.02 -1.85
N SER A 48 9.32 1.42 -1.09
CA SER A 48 7.92 1.20 -1.44
C SER A 48 7.02 2.33 -0.95
N VAL A 49 5.89 2.49 -1.63
CA VAL A 49 4.84 3.41 -1.24
C VAL A 49 3.49 2.75 -1.45
N PRO A 50 2.66 2.60 -0.40
CA PRO A 50 1.25 2.26 -0.58
C PRO A 50 0.55 3.40 -1.32
N ALA A 51 -0.17 3.09 -2.39
CA ALA A 51 -0.76 4.09 -3.26
C ALA A 51 -2.26 3.84 -3.43
N TYR A 52 -3.07 4.56 -2.67
CA TYR A 52 -4.53 4.46 -2.75
C TYR A 52 -5.07 4.93 -4.10
N GLU A 53 -4.46 5.95 -4.69
CA GLU A 53 -4.86 6.43 -6.01
C GLU A 53 -4.63 5.39 -7.11
N ALA A 54 -3.73 4.45 -6.88
CA ALA A 54 -3.47 3.37 -7.83
C ALA A 54 -4.69 2.47 -8.05
N ILE A 55 -5.64 2.46 -7.11
CA ILE A 55 -6.86 1.64 -7.20
C ILE A 55 -8.13 2.45 -7.45
N LYS A 56 -8.01 3.75 -7.66
CA LYS A 56 -9.16 4.64 -7.85
C LYS A 56 -9.99 4.26 -9.07
N TYR A 57 -9.36 3.71 -10.09
CA TYR A 57 -10.02 3.29 -11.31
C TYR A 57 -9.78 1.80 -11.57
N PRO A 58 -10.47 0.92 -10.80
CA PRO A 58 -10.22 -0.52 -10.88
C PRO A 58 -10.53 -1.11 -12.27
N ASP A 59 -11.47 -0.53 -12.99
CA ASP A 59 -11.81 -1.00 -14.34
C ASP A 59 -10.66 -0.84 -15.33
N ILE A 60 -9.86 0.22 -15.15
CA ILE A 60 -8.67 0.43 -15.98
C ILE A 60 -7.60 -0.61 -15.64
N ILE A 61 -7.40 -0.89 -14.36
CA ILE A 61 -6.45 -1.91 -13.91
C ILE A 61 -6.82 -3.26 -14.51
N ARG A 62 -8.10 -3.61 -14.48
CA ARG A 62 -8.61 -4.89 -14.99
C ARG A 62 -8.42 -5.07 -16.48
N LYS A 63 -8.23 -3.99 -17.25
CA LYS A 63 -7.91 -4.07 -18.67
C LYS A 63 -6.50 -4.56 -18.95
N TYR A 64 -5.58 -4.30 -18.03
CA TYR A 64 -4.15 -4.60 -18.18
C TYR A 64 -3.70 -5.82 -17.40
N ILE A 65 -4.43 -6.16 -16.35
CA ILE A 65 -4.10 -7.26 -15.44
C ILE A 65 -5.31 -8.16 -15.28
N LYS A 66 -5.09 -9.47 -15.35
CA LYS A 66 -6.18 -10.43 -15.11
C LYS A 66 -6.46 -10.50 -13.62
N VAL A 67 -7.49 -9.78 -13.19
CA VAL A 67 -8.04 -9.87 -11.84
C VAL A 67 -9.35 -10.64 -11.92
N PRO A 68 -9.54 -11.72 -11.13
CA PRO A 68 -10.82 -12.43 -11.13
C PRO A 68 -11.98 -11.48 -10.83
N GLU A 69 -13.11 -11.68 -11.50
CA GLU A 69 -14.30 -10.81 -11.35
C GLU A 69 -14.89 -10.86 -9.94
N ASP A 70 -14.66 -11.96 -9.22
CA ASP A 70 -15.13 -12.14 -7.84
C ASP A 70 -14.15 -11.60 -6.79
N GLU A 71 -13.14 -10.85 -7.20
CA GLU A 71 -12.18 -10.20 -6.30
C GLU A 71 -12.20 -8.69 -6.46
N ASP A 72 -11.98 -8.00 -5.35
CA ASP A 72 -11.78 -6.56 -5.29
C ASP A 72 -10.29 -6.23 -5.14
N ILE A 73 -9.87 -5.18 -5.81
CA ILE A 73 -8.52 -4.63 -5.67
C ILE A 73 -8.53 -3.68 -4.47
N ILE A 74 -7.70 -3.96 -3.46
CA ILE A 74 -7.72 -3.20 -2.21
C ILE A 74 -6.66 -2.11 -2.17
N ILE A 75 -5.45 -2.42 -2.61
CA ILE A 75 -4.33 -1.47 -2.57
C ILE A 75 -3.32 -1.78 -3.65
N GLY A 76 -2.64 -0.74 -4.12
CA GLY A 76 -1.44 -0.88 -4.94
C GLY A 76 -0.22 -0.46 -4.12
N ILE A 77 0.86 -1.20 -4.25
CA ILE A 77 2.14 -0.88 -3.62
C ILE A 77 3.14 -0.60 -4.73
N ALA A 78 3.60 0.64 -4.82
CA ALA A 78 4.63 1.03 -5.76
C ALA A 78 5.99 0.64 -5.21
N LEU A 79 6.81 -0.02 -6.02
CA LEU A 79 8.15 -0.50 -5.64
C LEU A 79 9.20 0.15 -6.53
N GLY A 80 10.30 0.57 -5.93
CA GLY A 80 11.40 1.21 -6.64
C GLY A 80 12.47 1.68 -5.68
N TYR A 81 13.07 2.80 -6.02
CA TYR A 81 14.12 3.39 -5.19
C TYR A 81 13.77 4.83 -4.87
N GLU A 82 13.90 5.19 -3.59
CA GLU A 82 13.59 6.52 -3.10
C GLU A 82 14.45 7.59 -3.78
N ASP A 83 13.79 8.65 -4.23
CA ASP A 83 14.48 9.88 -4.62
C ASP A 83 14.75 10.69 -3.34
N LYS A 84 15.96 10.58 -2.83
CA LYS A 84 16.36 11.20 -1.56
C LYS A 84 16.34 12.72 -1.59
N ASP A 85 16.36 13.31 -2.77
CA ASP A 85 16.34 14.76 -2.95
C ASP A 85 14.93 15.34 -3.00
N ASN A 86 13.90 14.47 -3.10
CA ASN A 86 12.51 14.90 -3.14
C ASN A 86 11.99 15.23 -1.73
N ASP A 87 11.46 16.44 -1.57
CA ASP A 87 10.96 16.92 -0.27
C ASP A 87 9.80 16.10 0.28
N LEU A 88 9.01 15.44 -0.57
CA LEU A 88 7.93 14.55 -0.12
C LEU A 88 8.46 13.41 0.75
N ASN A 89 9.66 12.94 0.48
CA ASN A 89 10.28 11.85 1.25
C ASN A 89 10.81 12.31 2.61
N LYS A 90 10.84 13.63 2.86
CA LYS A 90 11.29 14.22 4.13
C LYS A 90 10.16 14.46 5.11
N ILE A 91 8.91 14.33 4.66
CA ILE A 91 7.73 14.53 5.50
C ILE A 91 7.64 13.41 6.53
N ARG A 92 7.41 13.81 7.78
CA ARG A 92 7.17 12.86 8.87
C ARG A 92 5.91 13.30 9.62
N SER A 93 4.98 12.38 9.77
CA SER A 93 3.76 12.65 10.54
C SER A 93 4.04 12.57 12.03
N VAL A 94 3.28 13.37 12.79
CA VAL A 94 3.30 13.27 14.25
C VAL A 94 2.58 11.99 14.66
N LYS A 95 3.21 11.20 15.50
CA LYS A 95 2.64 9.95 16.01
C LYS A 95 2.06 10.15 17.40
N LEU A 96 1.06 9.35 17.73
CA LEU A 96 0.55 9.30 19.09
C LEU A 96 1.64 8.78 20.04
N THR A 97 1.63 9.28 21.28
CA THR A 97 2.46 8.71 22.33
C THR A 97 1.93 7.33 22.72
N LEU A 98 2.74 6.56 23.40
CA LEU A 98 2.32 5.24 23.89
C LEU A 98 1.08 5.35 24.78
N ASP A 99 1.06 6.34 25.68
CA ASP A 99 -0.05 6.57 26.60
C ASP A 99 -1.35 6.95 25.88
N GLU A 100 -1.26 7.66 24.76
CA GLU A 100 -2.41 8.02 23.95
C GLU A 100 -2.95 6.83 23.13
N ALA A 101 -2.06 5.95 22.71
CA ALA A 101 -2.40 4.83 21.83
C ALA A 101 -2.77 3.55 22.58
N CYS A 102 -2.28 3.37 23.80
CA CYS A 102 -2.41 2.13 24.55
C CYS A 102 -2.95 2.36 25.96
N HIS A 103 -3.72 1.40 26.44
CA HIS A 103 -4.16 1.32 27.84
C HIS A 103 -3.66 0.00 28.42
N PHE A 104 -2.99 0.09 29.59
CA PHE A 104 -2.44 -1.08 30.25
C PHE A 104 -3.28 -1.39 31.49
N TYR A 105 -3.71 -2.63 31.60
CA TYR A 105 -4.54 -3.12 32.73
C TYR A 105 -3.74 -4.13 33.54
N ASN A 106 -3.68 -3.89 34.85
CA ASN A 106 -2.98 -4.79 35.79
C ASN A 106 -3.95 -5.78 36.44
#